data_675cdd26a50ef97a19de8f34bbaa4b08
#
_entry.id   675cdd26a50ef97a19de8f34bbaa4b08
#
_cell.length_a   1.000
_cell.length_b   1.000
_cell.length_c   1.000
_cell.angle_alpha   90.00
_cell.angle_beta   90.00
_cell.angle_gamma   90.00
#
_symmetry.space_group_name_H-M   'P 1'
#
loop_
_entity.id
_entity.type
_entity.pdbx_description
1 polymer ?
#
loop_
_entity_poly.entity_id
_entity_poly.type
_entity_poly.pdbx_seq_one_letter_code
_entity_poly.pdbx_strand_id
1 'polypeptide(L)'
;PCSEIYYDRGEKYGCGKPGCTVGCDCDRYMEVWNNVFTQFENDGNGNYTTLKQKNIDTGMGLERLAVVVQDVDSIFDVDTICALRNLVCEIAHKEYEKNYADDVSIRLITDHIRSATFMISDGIMPTNEGRGYVLRRLIRRAARHGRLLGIEGTFLAKLSAQVIESSKAGYPELEEKKEFIFRVLTNEENQFNKTIDQGLRILSDMEEDMKKAGEKTLSGDNAFKLYDTYGFPLDLTKEILEEKGYGLSLIHISEPTRPEPI
;
A
#
# COMPACT_ATOMS: atom_id res chain seq x y z
N PRO A 1 25.86 13.23 7.53
CA PRO A 1 26.13 12.61 6.22
C PRO A 1 25.58 11.19 6.18
N CYS A 2 25.23 10.69 5.01
CA CYS A 2 24.82 9.31 4.78
C CYS A 2 25.72 8.66 3.73
N SER A 3 25.71 7.34 3.70
CA SER A 3 26.36 6.53 2.70
C SER A 3 25.41 5.40 2.31
N GLU A 4 25.13 5.27 1.03
CA GLU A 4 24.18 4.32 0.50
C GLU A 4 24.88 3.31 -0.39
N ILE A 5 24.47 2.06 -0.32
CA ILE A 5 24.99 0.97 -1.14
C ILE A 5 23.93 0.59 -2.16
N TYR A 6 24.25 0.74 -3.43
CA TYR A 6 23.40 0.38 -4.55
C TYR A 6 23.96 -0.86 -5.27
N TYR A 7 23.03 -1.69 -5.71
CA TYR A 7 23.32 -2.80 -6.60
C TYR A 7 22.94 -2.43 -8.04
N ASP A 8 23.88 -2.52 -8.99
CA ASP A 8 23.61 -2.33 -10.41
C ASP A 8 23.05 -3.64 -10.99
N ARG A 9 21.77 -3.65 -11.30
CA ARG A 9 21.05 -4.79 -11.87
C ARG A 9 21.29 -4.98 -13.37
N GLY A 10 22.08 -4.10 -13.96
CA GLY A 10 22.41 -4.12 -15.38
C GLY A 10 21.48 -3.30 -16.26
N GLU A 11 21.90 -3.14 -17.51
CA GLU A 11 21.22 -2.24 -18.47
C GLU A 11 19.79 -2.64 -18.82
N LYS A 12 19.42 -3.94 -18.70
CA LYS A 12 18.06 -4.43 -18.97
C LYS A 12 16.99 -3.77 -18.08
N TYR A 13 17.38 -3.28 -16.90
CA TYR A 13 16.49 -2.59 -15.96
C TYR A 13 16.62 -1.06 -16.04
N GLY A 14 17.50 -0.56 -16.90
CA GLY A 14 17.73 0.86 -17.08
C GLY A 14 16.66 1.55 -17.91
N CYS A 15 16.57 2.89 -17.72
CA CYS A 15 15.63 3.72 -18.50
C CYS A 15 16.04 3.93 -19.97
N GLY A 16 17.20 3.42 -20.40
CA GLY A 16 17.75 3.62 -21.77
C GLY A 16 18.19 5.05 -22.08
N LYS A 17 18.16 5.97 -21.14
CA LYS A 17 18.55 7.37 -21.35
C LYS A 17 20.06 7.53 -21.18
N PRO A 18 20.72 8.40 -21.97
CA PRO A 18 22.10 8.79 -21.73
C PRO A 18 22.25 9.39 -20.33
N GLY A 19 23.30 8.98 -19.59
CA GLY A 19 23.54 9.48 -18.23
C GLY A 19 22.77 8.75 -17.14
N CYS A 20 22.17 7.58 -17.43
CA CYS A 20 21.62 6.71 -16.39
C CYS A 20 22.70 6.34 -15.37
N THR A 21 22.52 6.76 -14.14
CA THR A 21 23.47 6.57 -13.04
C THR A 21 22.71 6.38 -11.72
N VAL A 22 23.43 6.15 -10.61
CA VAL A 22 22.87 6.13 -9.25
C VAL A 22 22.05 7.40 -9.00
N GLY A 23 20.83 7.24 -8.45
CA GLY A 23 19.85 8.32 -8.28
C GLY A 23 18.88 8.50 -9.45
N CYS A 24 18.98 7.68 -10.52
CA CYS A 24 17.94 7.61 -11.54
C CYS A 24 16.70 6.86 -10.98
N ASP A 25 15.51 7.33 -11.36
CA ASP A 25 14.20 6.72 -10.93
C ASP A 25 13.92 5.36 -11.62
N CYS A 26 14.86 4.81 -12.39
CA CYS A 26 14.70 3.49 -12.99
C CYS A 26 15.15 2.36 -12.06
N ASP A 27 14.76 1.13 -12.39
CA ASP A 27 15.03 -0.06 -11.58
C ASP A 27 16.46 -0.61 -11.68
N ARG A 28 17.37 0.06 -12.42
CA ARG A 28 18.75 -0.39 -12.62
C ARG A 28 19.56 -0.36 -11.32
N TYR A 29 19.56 0.79 -10.65
CA TYR A 29 20.34 0.99 -9.43
C TYR A 29 19.43 0.86 -8.21
N MET A 30 19.43 -0.32 -7.62
CA MET A 30 18.58 -0.61 -6.46
C MET A 30 19.37 -0.36 -5.17
N GLU A 31 18.92 0.61 -4.36
CA GLU A 31 19.45 0.82 -3.03
C GLU A 31 19.14 -0.37 -2.14
N VAL A 32 20.18 -1.00 -1.58
CA VAL A 32 20.03 -2.16 -0.68
C VAL A 32 20.34 -1.80 0.76
N TRP A 33 21.20 -0.80 1.01
CA TRP A 33 21.63 -0.45 2.35
C TRP A 33 21.88 1.04 2.49
N ASN A 34 21.37 1.64 3.55
CA ASN A 34 21.62 3.04 3.91
C ASN A 34 22.26 3.13 5.29
N ASN A 35 23.33 3.95 5.42
CA ASN A 35 24.05 4.21 6.65
C ASN A 35 24.05 5.72 6.92
N VAL A 36 23.36 6.15 7.97
CA VAL A 36 23.26 7.55 8.37
C VAL A 36 24.18 7.83 9.55
N PHE A 37 25.12 8.76 9.37
CA PHE A 37 26.10 9.15 10.38
C PHE A 37 25.59 10.36 11.15
N THR A 38 25.07 10.15 12.36
CA THR A 38 24.55 11.21 13.22
C THR A 38 25.67 11.74 14.11
N GLN A 39 26.07 13.00 13.89
CA GLN A 39 27.17 13.66 14.60
C GLN A 39 26.70 14.88 15.41
N PHE A 40 25.54 15.44 15.05
CA PHE A 40 25.06 16.70 15.59
C PHE A 40 23.63 16.56 16.09
N GLU A 41 23.32 17.33 17.14
CA GLU A 41 21.99 17.57 17.66
C GLU A 41 21.54 18.95 17.21
N ASN A 42 20.29 19.06 16.71
CA ASN A 42 19.66 20.33 16.36
C ASN A 42 18.76 20.79 17.51
N ASP A 43 18.94 22.01 17.97
CA ASP A 43 18.14 22.62 19.07
C ASP A 43 16.75 23.09 18.61
N GLY A 44 16.36 22.85 17.38
CA GLY A 44 15.10 23.33 16.78
C GLY A 44 15.15 24.77 16.27
N ASN A 45 16.20 25.54 16.59
CA ASN A 45 16.39 26.94 16.16
C ASN A 45 17.47 27.07 15.06
N GLY A 46 17.92 25.93 14.52
CA GLY A 46 18.95 25.88 13.48
C GLY A 46 20.39 25.83 13.99
N ASN A 47 20.61 25.75 15.31
CA ASN A 47 21.95 25.56 15.85
C ASN A 47 22.24 24.07 15.99
N TYR A 48 23.49 23.69 15.64
CA TYR A 48 23.95 22.32 15.69
C TYR A 48 25.10 22.19 16.70
N THR A 49 24.90 21.33 17.70
CA THR A 49 25.95 20.97 18.66
C THR A 49 26.44 19.55 18.42
N THR A 50 27.72 19.29 18.65
CA THR A 50 28.26 17.95 18.47
C THR A 50 27.75 17.03 19.57
N LEU A 51 27.21 15.87 19.17
CA LEU A 51 26.79 14.82 20.09
C LEU A 51 27.98 14.33 20.93
N LYS A 52 27.73 14.08 22.22
CA LYS A 52 28.72 13.43 23.10
C LYS A 52 29.10 12.05 22.60
N GLN A 53 28.12 11.31 22.05
CA GLN A 53 28.32 10.01 21.42
C GLN A 53 27.78 10.08 20.00
N LYS A 54 28.66 9.89 19.02
CA LYS A 54 28.27 9.78 17.61
C LYS A 54 27.64 8.43 17.35
N ASN A 55 26.60 8.41 16.49
CA ASN A 55 25.84 7.22 16.17
C ASN A 55 25.88 6.95 14.65
N ILE A 56 25.73 5.68 14.31
CA ILE A 56 25.41 5.25 12.95
C ILE A 56 24.06 4.59 13.01
N ASP A 57 23.08 5.17 12.32
CA ASP A 57 21.76 4.57 12.11
C ASP A 57 21.77 3.91 10.74
N THR A 58 21.54 2.60 10.71
CA THR A 58 21.68 1.81 9.49
C THR A 58 20.41 1.04 9.18
N GLY A 59 20.00 1.02 7.91
CA GLY A 59 18.83 0.28 7.43
C GLY A 59 19.15 -0.48 6.15
N MET A 60 18.81 -1.77 6.14
CA MET A 60 18.92 -2.64 4.98
C MET A 60 17.56 -3.18 4.59
N GLY A 61 17.19 -3.08 3.31
CA GLY A 61 15.96 -3.66 2.79
C GLY A 61 16.10 -5.17 2.63
N LEU A 62 15.46 -5.96 3.50
CA LEU A 62 15.54 -7.42 3.45
C LEU A 62 15.09 -7.96 2.09
N GLU A 63 13.94 -7.53 1.59
CA GLU A 63 13.40 -7.97 0.31
C GLU A 63 14.28 -7.52 -0.87
N ARG A 64 14.84 -6.30 -0.82
CA ARG A 64 15.78 -5.82 -1.85
C ARG A 64 17.06 -6.64 -1.86
N LEU A 65 17.61 -6.97 -0.68
CA LEU A 65 18.77 -7.85 -0.59
C LEU A 65 18.44 -9.25 -1.11
N ALA A 66 17.25 -9.78 -0.78
CA ALA A 66 16.80 -11.09 -1.25
C ALA A 66 16.67 -11.13 -2.79
N VAL A 67 16.18 -10.07 -3.43
CA VAL A 67 16.18 -9.94 -4.91
C VAL A 67 17.57 -10.14 -5.48
N VAL A 68 18.59 -9.51 -4.88
CA VAL A 68 19.98 -9.61 -5.35
C VAL A 68 20.53 -11.03 -5.13
N VAL A 69 20.34 -11.60 -3.94
CA VAL A 69 20.90 -12.89 -3.55
C VAL A 69 20.24 -14.06 -4.28
N GLN A 70 18.92 -13.95 -4.54
CA GLN A 70 18.15 -14.96 -5.26
C GLN A 70 18.17 -14.76 -6.78
N ASP A 71 18.78 -13.65 -7.26
CA ASP A 71 18.86 -13.30 -8.67
C ASP A 71 17.49 -13.31 -9.38
N VAL A 72 16.49 -12.66 -8.76
CA VAL A 72 15.12 -12.55 -9.28
C VAL A 72 14.82 -11.15 -9.79
N ASP A 73 13.78 -11.04 -10.64
CA ASP A 73 13.46 -9.78 -11.34
C ASP A 73 12.72 -8.77 -10.47
N SER A 74 12.01 -9.22 -9.43
CA SER A 74 11.17 -8.36 -8.59
C SER A 74 11.14 -8.84 -7.15
N ILE A 75 10.82 -7.95 -6.21
CA ILE A 75 10.53 -8.32 -4.81
C ILE A 75 9.35 -9.32 -4.73
N PHE A 76 8.45 -9.30 -5.71
CA PHE A 76 7.32 -10.23 -5.79
C PHE A 76 7.73 -11.63 -6.24
N ASP A 77 8.97 -11.83 -6.69
CA ASP A 77 9.54 -13.11 -7.10
C ASP A 77 10.44 -13.73 -6.01
N VAL A 78 10.75 -12.98 -4.94
CA VAL A 78 11.42 -13.49 -3.76
C VAL A 78 10.57 -14.61 -3.13
N ASP A 79 11.20 -15.70 -2.73
CA ASP A 79 10.57 -16.96 -2.29
C ASP A 79 9.39 -16.78 -1.31
N THR A 80 9.59 -15.99 -0.25
CA THR A 80 8.57 -15.73 0.78
C THR A 80 7.38 -14.91 0.26
N ILE A 81 7.61 -13.99 -0.68
CA ILE A 81 6.57 -13.14 -1.26
C ILE A 81 5.90 -13.83 -2.44
N CYS A 82 6.68 -14.57 -3.23
CA CYS A 82 6.19 -15.34 -4.37
C CYS A 82 5.10 -16.35 -3.97
N ALA A 83 5.25 -17.02 -2.83
CA ALA A 83 4.24 -17.94 -2.32
C ALA A 83 2.89 -17.26 -2.06
N LEU A 84 2.91 -16.06 -1.46
CA LEU A 84 1.72 -15.26 -1.22
C LEU A 84 1.11 -14.72 -2.53
N ARG A 85 1.94 -14.19 -3.44
CA ARG A 85 1.52 -13.75 -4.79
C ARG A 85 0.83 -14.88 -5.55
N ASN A 86 1.40 -16.08 -5.53
CA ASN A 86 0.84 -17.25 -6.21
C ASN A 86 -0.50 -17.66 -5.60
N LEU A 87 -0.67 -17.53 -4.29
CA LEU A 87 -1.96 -17.79 -3.64
C LEU A 87 -3.02 -16.76 -4.05
N VAL A 88 -2.65 -15.48 -4.26
CA VAL A 88 -3.56 -14.48 -4.83
C VAL A 88 -3.99 -14.91 -6.24
N CYS A 89 -3.04 -15.34 -7.08
CA CYS A 89 -3.33 -15.83 -8.44
C CYS A 89 -4.27 -17.03 -8.42
N GLU A 90 -4.04 -18.00 -7.52
CA GLU A 90 -4.89 -19.18 -7.36
C GLU A 90 -6.32 -18.80 -7.00
N ILE A 91 -6.50 -17.93 -6.01
CA ILE A 91 -7.83 -17.48 -5.56
C ILE A 91 -8.56 -16.71 -6.66
N ALA A 92 -7.84 -15.88 -7.41
CA ALA A 92 -8.37 -15.07 -8.50
C ALA A 92 -8.55 -15.84 -9.81
N HIS A 93 -8.05 -17.07 -9.92
CA HIS A 93 -7.97 -17.83 -11.17
C HIS A 93 -7.28 -17.05 -12.29
N LYS A 94 -6.17 -16.35 -11.96
CA LYS A 94 -5.37 -15.53 -12.86
C LYS A 94 -3.94 -16.03 -12.95
N GLU A 95 -3.29 -15.74 -14.08
CA GLU A 95 -1.86 -16.00 -14.27
C GLU A 95 -1.09 -14.68 -14.16
N TYR A 96 -0.02 -14.68 -13.38
CA TYR A 96 0.86 -13.52 -13.24
C TYR A 96 1.66 -13.28 -14.53
N GLU A 97 1.93 -12.01 -14.87
CA GLU A 97 2.65 -11.58 -16.08
C GLU A 97 1.90 -11.83 -17.40
N LYS A 98 0.59 -12.04 -17.36
CA LYS A 98 -0.24 -12.14 -18.55
C LYS A 98 -1.02 -10.85 -18.87
N ASN A 99 -1.38 -10.10 -17.85
CA ASN A 99 -2.14 -8.86 -17.97
C ASN A 99 -1.64 -7.83 -16.97
N TYR A 100 -1.16 -6.71 -17.43
CA TYR A 100 -0.60 -5.65 -16.57
C TYR A 100 -1.56 -5.14 -15.48
N ALA A 101 -2.85 -4.98 -15.80
CA ALA A 101 -3.84 -4.50 -14.83
C ALA A 101 -4.12 -5.55 -13.73
N ASP A 102 -4.15 -6.84 -14.11
CA ASP A 102 -4.26 -7.95 -13.16
C ASP A 102 -3.00 -8.01 -12.29
N ASP A 103 -1.80 -7.84 -12.87
CA ASP A 103 -0.52 -7.86 -12.15
C ASP A 103 -0.43 -6.73 -11.11
N VAL A 104 -0.87 -5.51 -11.46
CA VAL A 104 -0.95 -4.38 -10.52
C VAL A 104 -1.83 -4.76 -9.32
N SER A 105 -3.00 -5.35 -9.57
CA SER A 105 -3.93 -5.78 -8.52
C SER A 105 -3.33 -6.90 -7.65
N ILE A 106 -2.70 -7.89 -8.25
CA ILE A 106 -2.04 -9.01 -7.56
C ILE A 106 -0.92 -8.49 -6.65
N ARG A 107 -0.04 -7.61 -7.15
CA ARG A 107 1.05 -7.00 -6.37
C ARG A 107 0.52 -6.18 -5.20
N LEU A 108 -0.50 -5.36 -5.44
CA LEU A 108 -1.11 -4.52 -4.42
C LEU A 108 -1.73 -5.36 -3.29
N ILE A 109 -2.49 -6.40 -3.62
CA ILE A 109 -3.08 -7.30 -2.62
C ILE A 109 -1.97 -7.96 -1.81
N THR A 110 -0.94 -8.47 -2.47
CA THR A 110 0.21 -9.14 -1.84
C THR A 110 0.92 -8.23 -0.83
N ASP A 111 1.20 -6.98 -1.20
CA ASP A 111 1.83 -5.98 -0.35
C ASP A 111 0.95 -5.59 0.84
N HIS A 112 -0.31 -5.26 0.56
CA HIS A 112 -1.22 -4.73 1.56
C HIS A 112 -1.62 -5.75 2.62
N ILE A 113 -1.81 -7.03 2.25
CA ILE A 113 -2.19 -8.05 3.22
C ILE A 113 -1.04 -8.40 4.18
N ARG A 114 0.22 -8.36 3.72
CA ARG A 114 1.38 -8.48 4.61
C ARG A 114 1.38 -7.36 5.65
N SER A 115 1.31 -6.13 5.20
CA SER A 115 1.28 -4.96 6.07
C SER A 115 0.11 -5.01 7.05
N ALA A 116 -1.11 -5.32 6.58
CA ALA A 116 -2.29 -5.40 7.43
C ALA A 116 -2.18 -6.50 8.50
N THR A 117 -1.65 -7.67 8.16
CA THR A 117 -1.45 -8.78 9.09
C THR A 117 -0.54 -8.38 10.26
N PHE A 118 0.60 -7.77 9.97
CA PHE A 118 1.53 -7.29 11.00
C PHE A 118 0.94 -6.13 11.82
N MET A 119 0.31 -5.15 11.19
CA MET A 119 -0.33 -4.03 11.90
C MET A 119 -1.38 -4.52 12.90
N ILE A 120 -2.20 -5.50 12.54
CA ILE A 120 -3.20 -6.07 13.45
C ILE A 120 -2.52 -6.84 14.59
N SER A 121 -1.47 -7.60 14.29
CA SER A 121 -0.66 -8.27 15.32
C SER A 121 -0.06 -7.29 16.31
N ASP A 122 0.35 -6.10 15.87
CA ASP A 122 0.85 -5.01 16.72
C ASP A 122 -0.26 -4.25 17.47
N GLY A 123 -1.50 -4.72 17.37
CA GLY A 123 -2.64 -4.18 18.11
C GLY A 123 -3.33 -2.99 17.46
N ILE A 124 -3.04 -2.70 16.19
CA ILE A 124 -3.74 -1.63 15.45
C ILE A 124 -5.09 -2.16 14.98
N MET A 125 -6.15 -1.39 15.25
CA MET A 125 -7.52 -1.69 14.81
C MET A 125 -7.96 -0.74 13.70
N PRO A 126 -8.78 -1.21 12.74
CA PRO A 126 -9.33 -0.33 11.70
C PRO A 126 -10.21 0.77 12.31
N THR A 127 -9.82 2.01 12.14
CA THR A 127 -10.54 3.20 12.64
C THR A 127 -10.66 4.26 11.56
N ASN A 128 -11.30 5.39 11.86
CA ASN A 128 -11.43 6.53 10.94
C ASN A 128 -10.25 7.51 11.03
N GLU A 129 -9.37 7.35 12.02
CA GLU A 129 -8.30 8.30 12.31
C GLU A 129 -6.97 7.60 12.60
N GLY A 130 -5.88 8.34 12.48
CA GLY A 130 -4.54 7.92 12.86
C GLY A 130 -4.06 6.64 12.15
N ARG A 131 -3.34 5.80 12.87
CA ARG A 131 -2.78 4.53 12.33
C ARG A 131 -3.86 3.55 11.91
N GLY A 132 -4.99 3.52 12.61
CA GLY A 132 -6.12 2.65 12.29
C GLY A 132 -6.79 3.00 10.96
N TYR A 133 -6.79 4.28 10.57
CA TYR A 133 -7.24 4.72 9.24
C TYR A 133 -6.34 4.14 8.13
N VAL A 134 -5.02 4.16 8.33
CA VAL A 134 -4.09 3.55 7.36
C VAL A 134 -4.37 2.07 7.20
N LEU A 135 -4.53 1.32 8.30
CA LEU A 135 -4.88 -0.09 8.26
C LEU A 135 -6.20 -0.34 7.51
N ARG A 136 -7.24 0.41 7.85
CA ARG A 136 -8.55 0.33 7.18
C ARG A 136 -8.42 0.56 5.68
N ARG A 137 -7.65 1.56 5.27
CA ARG A 137 -7.39 1.87 3.86
C ARG A 137 -6.69 0.72 3.14
N LEU A 138 -5.65 0.12 3.74
CA LEU A 138 -4.95 -1.03 3.16
C LEU A 138 -5.90 -2.22 2.94
N ILE A 139 -6.70 -2.58 3.95
CA ILE A 139 -7.66 -3.68 3.86
C ILE A 139 -8.68 -3.41 2.74
N ARG A 140 -9.26 -2.22 2.68
CA ARG A 140 -10.28 -1.86 1.68
C ARG A 140 -9.72 -1.79 0.27
N ARG A 141 -8.50 -1.29 0.09
CA ARG A 141 -7.82 -1.32 -1.21
C ARG A 141 -7.56 -2.75 -1.68
N ALA A 142 -7.07 -3.62 -0.81
CA ALA A 142 -6.87 -5.03 -1.14
C ALA A 142 -8.19 -5.71 -1.51
N ALA A 143 -9.28 -5.47 -0.75
CA ALA A 143 -10.60 -6.02 -1.06
C ALA A 143 -11.15 -5.51 -2.41
N ARG A 144 -11.00 -4.21 -2.72
CA ARG A 144 -11.38 -3.65 -4.03
C ARG A 144 -10.61 -4.31 -5.18
N HIS A 145 -9.29 -4.44 -5.05
CA HIS A 145 -8.48 -5.07 -6.09
C HIS A 145 -8.82 -6.56 -6.26
N GLY A 146 -9.25 -7.24 -5.17
CA GLY A 146 -9.82 -8.58 -5.27
C GLY A 146 -11.07 -8.60 -6.17
N ARG A 147 -11.97 -7.62 -6.02
CA ARG A 147 -13.15 -7.47 -6.91
C ARG A 147 -12.76 -7.21 -8.35
N LEU A 148 -11.74 -6.40 -8.61
CA LEU A 148 -11.23 -6.16 -9.97
C LEU A 148 -10.68 -7.44 -10.62
N LEU A 149 -10.09 -8.33 -9.82
CA LEU A 149 -9.64 -9.65 -10.27
C LEU A 149 -10.79 -10.68 -10.41
N GLY A 150 -12.02 -10.35 -10.00
CA GLY A 150 -13.17 -11.23 -10.05
C GLY A 150 -13.34 -12.13 -8.82
N ILE A 151 -12.62 -11.87 -7.73
CA ILE A 151 -12.77 -12.62 -6.48
C ILE A 151 -14.09 -12.24 -5.79
N GLU A 152 -14.92 -13.23 -5.49
CA GLU A 152 -16.16 -13.06 -4.76
C GLU A 152 -15.99 -13.40 -3.28
N GLY A 153 -16.78 -12.73 -2.42
CA GLY A 153 -16.78 -12.98 -0.98
C GLY A 153 -15.57 -12.41 -0.24
N THR A 154 -15.19 -13.07 0.86
CA THR A 154 -14.03 -12.70 1.68
C THR A 154 -12.85 -13.63 1.40
N PHE A 155 -11.66 -13.09 1.24
CA PHE A 155 -10.46 -13.87 0.90
C PHE A 155 -9.21 -13.40 1.68
N LEU A 156 -9.24 -12.22 2.29
CA LEU A 156 -8.07 -11.64 2.93
C LEU A 156 -7.56 -12.46 4.11
N ALA A 157 -8.46 -13.09 4.89
CA ALA A 157 -8.03 -13.97 6.00
C ALA A 157 -7.27 -15.21 5.49
N LYS A 158 -7.65 -15.76 4.32
CA LYS A 158 -6.93 -16.89 3.69
C LYS A 158 -5.50 -16.48 3.28
N LEU A 159 -5.35 -15.28 2.73
CA LEU A 159 -4.03 -14.72 2.38
C LEU A 159 -3.19 -14.44 3.64
N SER A 160 -3.81 -13.88 4.69
CA SER A 160 -3.14 -13.64 5.97
C SER A 160 -2.61 -14.93 6.61
N ALA A 161 -3.29 -16.07 6.42
CA ALA A 161 -2.80 -17.37 6.87
C ALA A 161 -1.44 -17.71 6.22
N GLN A 162 -1.29 -17.42 4.92
CA GLN A 162 0.00 -17.61 4.22
C GLN A 162 1.08 -16.67 4.75
N VAL A 163 0.74 -15.41 5.06
CA VAL A 163 1.69 -14.46 5.66
C VAL A 163 2.17 -14.96 7.01
N ILE A 164 1.27 -15.44 7.85
CA ILE A 164 1.60 -16.01 9.17
C ILE A 164 2.51 -17.22 9.01
N GLU A 165 2.15 -18.15 8.13
CA GLU A 165 2.93 -19.38 7.90
C GLU A 165 4.37 -19.07 7.47
N SER A 166 4.56 -18.12 6.55
CA SER A 166 5.89 -17.75 6.07
C SER A 166 6.71 -16.92 7.07
N SER A 167 6.07 -16.31 8.07
CA SER A 167 6.71 -15.34 8.98
C SER A 167 6.82 -15.83 10.43
N LYS A 168 6.06 -16.85 10.85
CA LYS A 168 5.98 -17.31 12.26
C LYS A 168 7.29 -17.74 12.88
N ALA A 169 8.27 -18.16 12.07
CA ALA A 169 9.59 -18.54 12.57
C ALA A 169 10.35 -17.36 13.17
N GLY A 170 10.19 -16.16 12.59
CA GLY A 170 10.77 -14.93 13.11
C GLY A 170 9.83 -14.10 13.99
N TYR A 171 8.52 -14.34 13.86
CA TYR A 171 7.44 -13.58 14.53
C TYR A 171 6.39 -14.55 15.10
N PRO A 172 6.69 -15.28 16.17
CA PRO A 172 5.79 -16.29 16.73
C PRO A 172 4.46 -15.72 17.22
N GLU A 173 4.41 -14.44 17.60
CA GLU A 173 3.20 -13.71 17.99
C GLU A 173 2.13 -13.67 16.90
N LEU A 174 2.50 -13.81 15.63
CA LEU A 174 1.55 -13.90 14.54
C LEU A 174 0.67 -15.16 14.63
N GLU A 175 1.27 -16.30 14.98
CA GLU A 175 0.52 -17.54 15.18
C GLU A 175 -0.35 -17.48 16.42
N GLU A 176 0.15 -16.89 17.54
CA GLU A 176 -0.61 -16.72 18.77
C GLU A 176 -1.86 -15.85 18.55
N LYS A 177 -1.78 -14.82 17.69
CA LYS A 177 -2.87 -13.88 17.42
C LYS A 177 -3.68 -14.21 16.16
N LYS A 178 -3.44 -15.32 15.53
CA LYS A 178 -4.01 -15.73 14.23
C LYS A 178 -5.53 -15.55 14.16
N GLU A 179 -6.26 -16.12 15.10
CA GLU A 179 -7.73 -16.03 15.14
C GLU A 179 -8.22 -14.58 15.31
N PHE A 180 -7.50 -13.79 16.06
CA PHE A 180 -7.80 -12.37 16.21
C PHE A 180 -7.59 -11.61 14.89
N ILE A 181 -6.46 -11.83 14.21
CA ILE A 181 -6.13 -11.23 12.93
C ILE A 181 -7.20 -11.57 11.89
N PHE A 182 -7.57 -12.85 11.78
CA PHE A 182 -8.59 -13.31 10.83
C PHE A 182 -9.95 -12.66 11.07
N ARG A 183 -10.36 -12.56 12.33
CA ARG A 183 -11.62 -11.92 12.70
C ARG A 183 -11.66 -10.44 12.33
N VAL A 184 -10.56 -9.70 12.58
CA VAL A 184 -10.46 -8.27 12.24
C VAL A 184 -10.53 -8.07 10.72
N LEU A 185 -9.74 -8.84 9.95
CA LEU A 185 -9.74 -8.78 8.49
C LEU A 185 -11.12 -9.11 7.92
N THR A 186 -11.71 -10.24 8.33
CA THR A 186 -13.01 -10.70 7.83
C THR A 186 -14.13 -9.70 8.15
N ASN A 187 -14.12 -9.11 9.35
CA ASN A 187 -15.13 -8.12 9.73
C ASN A 187 -15.04 -6.85 8.87
N GLU A 188 -13.84 -6.29 8.70
CA GLU A 188 -13.66 -5.08 7.89
C GLU A 188 -13.95 -5.34 6.40
N GLU A 189 -13.53 -6.49 5.87
CA GLU A 189 -13.81 -6.91 4.50
C GLU A 189 -15.32 -7.09 4.27
N ASN A 190 -16.04 -7.74 5.20
CA ASN A 190 -17.50 -7.88 5.13
C ASN A 190 -18.23 -6.54 5.19
N GLN A 191 -17.78 -5.64 6.08
CA GLN A 191 -18.37 -4.29 6.15
C GLN A 191 -18.16 -3.53 4.85
N PHE A 192 -16.98 -3.62 4.28
CA PHE A 192 -16.65 -2.95 3.02
C PHE A 192 -17.43 -3.55 1.85
N ASN A 193 -17.52 -4.87 1.76
CA ASN A 193 -18.27 -5.56 0.70
C ASN A 193 -19.77 -5.18 0.65
N LYS A 194 -20.38 -4.81 1.78
CA LYS A 194 -21.77 -4.31 1.81
C LYS A 194 -21.93 -2.93 1.19
N THR A 195 -20.90 -2.10 1.24
CA THR A 195 -20.98 -0.69 0.81
C THR A 195 -20.36 -0.46 -0.55
N ILE A 196 -19.37 -1.28 -0.95
CA ILE A 196 -18.60 -1.04 -2.17
C ILE A 196 -19.44 -1.12 -3.44
N ASP A 197 -20.29 -2.11 -3.56
CA ASP A 197 -21.10 -2.33 -4.77
C ASP A 197 -22.08 -1.16 -4.99
N GLN A 198 -22.66 -0.63 -3.93
CA GLN A 198 -23.53 0.54 -3.99
C GLN A 198 -22.73 1.81 -4.30
N GLY A 199 -21.59 2.01 -3.63
CA GLY A 199 -20.72 3.18 -3.86
C GLY A 199 -20.17 3.23 -5.27
N LEU A 200 -19.69 2.11 -5.82
CA LEU A 200 -19.22 2.01 -7.19
C LEU A 200 -20.31 2.32 -8.21
N ARG A 201 -21.55 1.84 -7.99
CA ARG A 201 -22.67 2.13 -8.88
C ARG A 201 -22.98 3.63 -8.90
N ILE A 202 -23.10 4.25 -7.72
CA ILE A 202 -23.37 5.68 -7.61
C ILE A 202 -22.25 6.51 -8.22
N LEU A 203 -20.98 6.13 -8.01
CA LEU A 203 -19.84 6.81 -8.64
C LEU A 203 -19.87 6.68 -10.16
N SER A 204 -20.26 5.51 -10.69
CA SER A 204 -20.42 5.31 -12.13
C SER A 204 -21.52 6.20 -12.72
N ASP A 205 -22.67 6.34 -12.03
CA ASP A 205 -23.74 7.24 -12.45
C ASP A 205 -23.27 8.71 -12.47
N MET A 206 -22.51 9.14 -11.45
CA MET A 206 -21.91 10.46 -11.39
C MET A 206 -20.90 10.69 -12.51
N GLU A 207 -20.08 9.70 -12.86
CA GLU A 207 -19.14 9.77 -13.99
C GLU A 207 -19.86 9.91 -15.34
N GLU A 208 -20.99 9.24 -15.53
CA GLU A 208 -21.81 9.40 -16.72
C GLU A 208 -22.39 10.81 -16.85
N ASP A 209 -22.85 11.37 -15.73
CA ASP A 209 -23.36 12.74 -15.71
C ASP A 209 -22.25 13.76 -15.99
N MET A 210 -21.07 13.57 -15.43
CA MET A 210 -19.89 14.38 -15.77
C MET A 210 -19.54 14.31 -17.27
N LYS A 211 -19.57 13.13 -17.87
CA LYS A 211 -19.34 12.95 -19.31
C LYS A 211 -20.35 13.72 -20.15
N LYS A 212 -21.64 13.66 -19.77
CA LYS A 212 -22.72 14.41 -20.47
C LYS A 212 -22.54 15.92 -20.34
N ALA A 213 -22.06 16.38 -19.16
CA ALA A 213 -21.79 17.80 -18.90
C ALA A 213 -20.44 18.29 -19.47
N GLY A 214 -19.58 17.40 -19.96
CA GLY A 214 -18.21 17.71 -20.42
C GLY A 214 -17.25 18.08 -19.30
N GLU A 215 -17.58 17.71 -18.06
CA GLU A 215 -16.77 17.97 -16.87
C GLU A 215 -15.69 16.89 -16.70
N LYS A 216 -14.52 17.31 -16.21
CA LYS A 216 -13.40 16.39 -15.93
C LYS A 216 -13.10 16.28 -14.43
N THR A 217 -13.89 16.91 -13.59
CA THR A 217 -13.64 16.96 -12.14
C THR A 217 -14.94 16.74 -11.39
N LEU A 218 -14.96 15.72 -10.52
CA LEU A 218 -16.10 15.48 -9.62
C LEU A 218 -16.16 16.58 -8.58
N SER A 219 -17.37 17.12 -8.34
CA SER A 219 -17.58 18.16 -7.32
C SER A 219 -17.34 17.62 -5.91
N GLY A 220 -16.87 18.48 -5.00
CA GLY A 220 -16.69 18.17 -3.59
C GLY A 220 -17.99 17.71 -2.92
N ASP A 221 -19.13 18.30 -3.27
CA ASP A 221 -20.45 17.93 -2.73
C ASP A 221 -20.83 16.49 -3.09
N ASN A 222 -20.59 16.07 -4.34
CA ASN A 222 -20.84 14.69 -4.78
C ASN A 222 -19.90 13.70 -4.07
N ALA A 223 -18.65 14.03 -3.91
CA ALA A 223 -17.69 13.22 -3.19
C ALA A 223 -18.02 13.14 -1.69
N PHE A 224 -18.44 14.24 -1.08
CA PHE A 224 -18.92 14.25 0.30
C PHE A 224 -20.18 13.42 0.47
N LYS A 225 -21.12 13.48 -0.45
CA LYS A 225 -22.34 12.63 -0.44
C LYS A 225 -21.98 11.15 -0.51
N LEU A 226 -21.03 10.76 -1.36
CA LEU A 226 -20.53 9.38 -1.41
C LEU A 226 -19.94 8.94 -0.06
N TYR A 227 -19.17 9.79 0.57
CA TYR A 227 -18.53 9.51 1.85
C TYR A 227 -19.53 9.48 3.00
N ASP A 228 -20.32 10.54 3.19
CA ASP A 228 -21.20 10.73 4.34
C ASP A 228 -22.44 9.83 4.30
N THR A 229 -23.12 9.81 3.14
CA THR A 229 -24.40 9.10 3.00
C THR A 229 -24.22 7.61 2.72
N TYR A 230 -23.23 7.26 1.92
CA TYR A 230 -23.03 5.88 1.44
C TYR A 230 -21.82 5.19 2.06
N GLY A 231 -21.07 5.87 2.92
CA GLY A 231 -19.90 5.30 3.58
C GLY A 231 -18.75 4.90 2.63
N PHE A 232 -18.75 5.46 1.41
CA PHE A 232 -17.73 5.17 0.41
C PHE A 232 -16.51 6.05 0.63
N PRO A 233 -15.29 5.49 0.88
CA PRO A 233 -14.13 6.28 1.27
C PRO A 233 -13.71 7.31 0.23
N LEU A 234 -13.42 8.53 0.68
CA LEU A 234 -13.05 9.65 -0.19
C LEU A 234 -11.74 9.40 -0.96
N ASP A 235 -10.76 8.81 -0.30
CA ASP A 235 -9.48 8.44 -0.92
C ASP A 235 -9.66 7.36 -1.99
N LEU A 236 -10.59 6.43 -1.81
CA LEU A 236 -10.96 5.45 -2.82
C LEU A 236 -11.69 6.10 -4.00
N THR A 237 -12.58 7.06 -3.74
CA THR A 237 -13.23 7.86 -4.79
C THR A 237 -12.17 8.57 -5.64
N LYS A 238 -11.20 9.22 -4.99
CA LYS A 238 -10.10 9.91 -5.66
C LYS A 238 -9.27 8.97 -6.53
N GLU A 239 -8.87 7.82 -5.99
CA GLU A 239 -8.08 6.82 -6.70
C GLU A 239 -8.80 6.32 -7.96
N ILE A 240 -10.09 5.98 -7.88
CA ILE A 240 -10.88 5.50 -9.01
C ILE A 240 -11.01 6.59 -10.09
N LEU A 241 -11.24 7.83 -9.69
CA LEU A 241 -11.33 8.96 -10.62
C LEU A 241 -10.00 9.21 -11.34
N GLU A 242 -8.88 9.19 -10.60
CA GLU A 242 -7.53 9.37 -11.16
C GLU A 242 -7.17 8.25 -12.15
N GLU A 243 -7.49 6.99 -11.84
CA GLU A 243 -7.32 5.86 -12.77
C GLU A 243 -8.04 6.05 -14.11
N LYS A 244 -9.18 6.75 -14.09
CA LYS A 244 -10.02 7.04 -15.27
C LYS A 244 -9.70 8.40 -15.90
N GLY A 245 -8.70 9.12 -15.40
CA GLY A 245 -8.31 10.44 -15.90
C GLY A 245 -9.23 11.58 -15.50
N TYR A 246 -10.01 11.41 -14.43
CA TYR A 246 -10.82 12.45 -13.81
C TYR A 246 -10.15 13.02 -12.57
N GLY A 247 -10.49 14.28 -12.23
CA GLY A 247 -10.07 14.94 -11.01
C GLY A 247 -11.15 14.90 -9.92
N LEU A 248 -10.77 15.28 -8.70
CA LEU A 248 -11.67 15.50 -7.58
C LEU A 248 -11.49 16.93 -7.06
N SER A 249 -12.58 17.71 -6.97
CA SER A 249 -12.55 19.01 -6.34
C SER A 249 -12.60 18.87 -4.83
N LEU A 250 -11.63 19.47 -4.14
CA LEU A 250 -11.59 19.50 -2.66
C LEU A 250 -12.19 20.77 -2.06
N ILE A 251 -12.75 21.67 -2.88
CA ILE A 251 -13.14 23.04 -2.49
C ILE A 251 -14.27 23.08 -1.44
N HIS A 252 -15.00 22.01 -1.19
CA HIS A 252 -16.08 21.96 -0.18
C HIS A 252 -15.99 20.75 0.74
N ILE A 253 -14.90 20.01 0.68
CA ILE A 253 -14.63 18.98 1.67
C ILE A 253 -13.94 19.69 2.84
N SER A 254 -14.73 20.09 3.87
CA SER A 254 -14.14 20.53 5.13
C SER A 254 -13.24 19.39 5.63
N GLU A 255 -11.92 19.62 5.66
CA GLU A 255 -11.03 18.78 6.44
C GLU A 255 -11.63 18.69 7.85
N PRO A 256 -11.73 17.50 8.47
CA PRO A 256 -11.97 17.43 9.89
C PRO A 256 -10.88 18.30 10.54
N THR A 257 -11.29 19.35 11.19
CA THR A 257 -10.42 20.33 11.86
C THR A 257 -9.36 19.57 12.61
N ARG A 258 -8.12 19.70 12.13
CA ARG A 258 -6.94 19.20 12.84
C ARG A 258 -6.99 19.82 14.23
N PRO A 259 -7.02 19.08 15.33
CA PRO A 259 -6.92 19.68 16.66
C PRO A 259 -5.63 20.50 16.67
N GLU A 260 -5.72 21.77 17.01
CA GLU A 260 -4.54 22.58 17.27
C GLU A 260 -3.72 21.89 18.36
N PRO A 261 -2.39 21.79 18.22
CA PRO A 261 -1.55 21.22 19.27
C PRO A 261 -1.64 22.14 20.49
N ILE A 262 -2.10 21.57 21.62
CA ILE A 262 -2.05 22.17 22.94
C ILE A 262 -0.61 22.20 23.43
#